data_4e8bb5cc2d02b54ed85167acd40959b8
#
_entry.id   4e8bb5cc2d02b54ed85167acd40959b8
#
_cell.length_a   1.000
_cell.length_b   1.000
_cell.length_c   1.000
_cell.angle_alpha   90.00
_cell.angle_beta   90.00
_cell.angle_gamma   90.00
#
_symmetry.space_group_name_H-M   'P 1'
#
loop_
_entity.id
_entity.type
_entity.pdbx_description
1 polymer ?
#
loop_
_entity_poly.entity_id
_entity_poly.type
_entity_poly.pdbx_seq_one_letter_code
_entity_poly.pdbx_strand_id
1 'polypeptide(L)'
;MRLRKKVLSVVLVCLIILIGSGAVYCFSILRGISGDRVDTDQLHINQKLDKDVSNIAVFGLDGRDDIDGDRSDTIMLVTVNYKTGNVKATSLMRDLMVKIPEGKENSVSYEKVNAAYDYGGPELAIQTLNENLDLNISDYVSIDFKCLVDVVDALGGVEINIPNESVLHWTNQYIMDDNDKVGKSDPFLTQTGVQTVTGIQALSFCRERYSDNDYMRTKRQREVFEKIAQKLFNSDIFTDLSLLGKVYPYVQTSLPLKDMTGYAKTFMSLNSKTFDGYRVPLDDYSHGDMIDGVWYLVPDTLADNAIVLHKILYGNDSGYTPSDDLMKISDTIAGQTGGKTGITIDTSAPVERYLKDSDNENVVVPVEDAP
;
A
#
# COMPACT_ATOMS: atom_id res chain seq x y z
N MET A 1 -1.80 18.14 -19.29
CA MET A 1 -2.22 16.81 -19.79
C MET A 1 -1.04 15.84 -20.04
N ARG A 2 0.13 16.28 -20.50
CA ARG A 2 1.31 15.41 -20.72
C ARG A 2 2.04 14.97 -19.43
N LEU A 3 2.03 15.76 -18.36
CA LEU A 3 2.69 15.42 -17.08
C LEU A 3 1.90 14.37 -16.27
N ARG A 4 0.55 14.44 -16.27
CA ARG A 4 -0.31 13.47 -15.57
C ARG A 4 -0.10 12.00 -16.00
N LYS A 5 0.31 11.81 -17.26
CA LYS A 5 0.62 10.48 -17.80
C LYS A 5 1.93 9.91 -17.26
N LYS A 6 2.72 10.73 -16.60
CA LYS A 6 4.13 10.44 -16.35
C LYS A 6 4.43 9.66 -15.09
N VAL A 7 3.54 9.50 -14.14
CA VAL A 7 3.91 9.08 -12.80
C VAL A 7 3.04 8.00 -12.16
N LEU A 8 1.91 7.73 -12.71
CA LEU A 8 1.27 6.43 -12.44
C LEU A 8 2.30 5.27 -12.56
N SER A 9 3.48 5.65 -12.99
CA SER A 9 4.58 4.80 -13.37
C SER A 9 5.27 4.07 -12.23
N VAL A 10 5.28 4.57 -11.01
CA VAL A 10 6.14 3.97 -9.98
C VAL A 10 5.52 2.71 -9.39
N VAL A 11 4.28 2.77 -9.01
CA VAL A 11 3.54 1.58 -8.60
C VAL A 11 3.35 0.66 -9.77
N LEU A 12 3.11 1.26 -10.92
CA LEU A 12 3.01 0.57 -12.16
C LEU A 12 4.34 0.00 -12.62
N VAL A 13 5.45 0.62 -12.35
CA VAL A 13 6.75 0.07 -12.69
C VAL A 13 7.05 -1.16 -11.84
N CYS A 14 6.75 -1.16 -10.57
CA CYS A 14 6.76 -2.41 -9.81
C CYS A 14 5.84 -3.46 -10.42
N LEU A 15 4.76 -3.06 -11.10
CA LEU A 15 3.79 -3.93 -11.73
C LEU A 15 3.97 -4.09 -13.25
N ILE A 16 4.47 -3.08 -13.97
CA ILE A 16 4.72 -3.10 -15.45
C ILE A 16 6.05 -3.75 -15.79
N ILE A 17 6.98 -3.77 -14.90
CA ILE A 17 8.12 -4.68 -14.99
C ILE A 17 7.60 -6.11 -15.00
N LEU A 18 6.45 -6.32 -14.41
CA LEU A 18 5.66 -7.52 -14.55
C LEU A 18 4.95 -7.65 -15.91
N ILE A 19 4.85 -6.62 -16.74
CA ILE A 19 3.93 -6.61 -17.90
C ILE A 19 4.54 -6.13 -19.26
N GLY A 20 5.82 -5.95 -19.50
CA GLY A 20 6.25 -5.24 -20.70
C GLY A 20 7.31 -5.81 -21.64
N SER A 21 7.08 -6.88 -22.38
CA SER A 21 7.64 -7.08 -23.74
C SER A 21 7.16 -8.36 -24.44
N GLY A 22 6.45 -8.23 -25.56
CA GLY A 22 6.09 -9.32 -26.47
C GLY A 22 4.74 -9.14 -27.17
N ALA A 23 4.73 -8.41 -28.28
CA ALA A 23 3.51 -7.91 -28.92
C ALA A 23 2.49 -8.97 -29.38
N VAL A 24 2.85 -10.23 -29.52
CA VAL A 24 1.94 -11.27 -30.03
C VAL A 24 1.40 -12.16 -28.91
N TYR A 25 2.22 -12.51 -27.94
CA TYR A 25 1.78 -13.24 -26.74
C TYR A 25 0.97 -12.31 -25.81
N CYS A 26 1.35 -11.02 -25.78
CA CYS A 26 0.61 -9.97 -25.09
C CYS A 26 -0.85 -9.82 -25.56
N PHE A 27 -1.16 -9.96 -26.84
CA PHE A 27 -2.52 -9.69 -27.34
C PHE A 27 -3.56 -10.72 -26.90
N SER A 28 -3.19 -11.96 -26.70
CA SER A 28 -4.08 -12.99 -26.13
C SER A 28 -4.22 -12.87 -24.60
N ILE A 29 -3.14 -12.45 -23.94
CA ILE A 29 -3.10 -12.15 -22.52
C ILE A 29 -3.83 -10.83 -22.24
N LEU A 30 -3.63 -9.80 -23.05
CA LEU A 30 -4.25 -8.47 -22.97
C LEU A 30 -5.78 -8.46 -23.00
N ARG A 31 -6.41 -9.47 -23.56
CA ARG A 31 -7.88 -9.65 -23.46
C ARG A 31 -8.35 -10.11 -22.09
N GLY A 32 -7.44 -10.56 -21.24
CA GLY A 32 -7.72 -10.97 -19.85
C GLY A 32 -7.42 -9.88 -18.80
N ILE A 33 -6.62 -8.82 -19.14
CA ILE A 33 -6.35 -7.66 -18.23
C ILE A 33 -7.41 -6.56 -18.41
N SER A 34 -8.63 -6.86 -18.52
CA SER A 34 -9.62 -5.86 -18.18
C SER A 34 -9.92 -6.05 -16.69
N GLY A 35 -9.13 -5.48 -15.82
CA GLY A 35 -9.67 -5.01 -14.57
C GLY A 35 -10.84 -4.12 -14.96
N ASP A 36 -12.02 -4.37 -14.42
CA ASP A 36 -13.17 -3.55 -14.69
C ASP A 36 -12.79 -2.10 -14.39
N ARG A 37 -13.04 -1.21 -15.34
CA ARG A 37 -12.77 0.20 -15.11
C ARG A 37 -13.59 0.63 -13.92
N VAL A 38 -12.91 1.11 -12.92
CA VAL A 38 -13.56 1.67 -11.74
C VAL A 38 -14.45 2.83 -12.20
N ASP A 39 -15.70 2.83 -11.78
CA ASP A 39 -16.60 3.95 -12.02
C ASP A 39 -16.18 5.14 -11.14
N THR A 40 -15.44 6.07 -11.75
CA THR A 40 -14.87 7.21 -11.03
C THR A 40 -15.93 8.14 -10.42
N ASP A 41 -17.17 8.10 -10.91
CA ASP A 41 -18.25 8.95 -10.39
C ASP A 41 -18.71 8.50 -8.99
N GLN A 42 -18.49 7.22 -8.64
CA GLN A 42 -18.83 6.64 -7.34
C GLN A 42 -17.70 6.70 -6.31
N LEU A 43 -16.47 7.02 -6.73
CA LEU A 43 -15.29 6.97 -5.86
C LEU A 43 -15.15 8.13 -4.88
N HIS A 44 -16.02 9.11 -4.89
CA HIS A 44 -15.95 10.30 -4.01
C HIS A 44 -14.60 11.02 -4.06
N ILE A 45 -14.05 11.16 -5.27
CA ILE A 45 -12.71 11.74 -5.49
C ILE A 45 -12.68 13.22 -5.10
N ASN A 46 -11.76 13.62 -4.23
CA ASN A 46 -11.52 15.01 -3.90
C ASN A 46 -10.84 15.76 -5.06
N GLN A 47 -11.64 16.52 -5.81
CA GLN A 47 -11.18 17.26 -7.00
C GLN A 47 -10.33 18.49 -6.68
N LYS A 48 -10.22 18.91 -5.40
CA LYS A 48 -9.48 20.10 -4.98
C LYS A 48 -7.99 19.86 -4.77
N LEU A 49 -7.57 18.60 -4.71
CA LEU A 49 -6.19 18.23 -4.44
C LEU A 49 -5.24 18.53 -5.61
N ASP A 50 -3.95 18.69 -5.30
CA ASP A 50 -2.92 19.01 -6.31
C ASP A 50 -2.87 17.91 -7.37
N LYS A 51 -3.08 18.34 -8.61
CA LYS A 51 -3.14 17.46 -9.78
C LYS A 51 -1.75 16.93 -10.19
N ASP A 52 -0.69 17.50 -9.64
CA ASP A 52 0.67 17.05 -9.85
C ASP A 52 1.07 15.95 -8.82
N VAL A 53 0.13 15.51 -7.98
CA VAL A 53 0.28 14.39 -7.06
C VAL A 53 -0.76 13.32 -7.41
N SER A 54 -0.34 12.08 -7.61
CA SER A 54 -1.23 10.93 -7.79
C SER A 54 -1.14 9.98 -6.63
N ASN A 55 -2.29 9.44 -6.25
CA ASN A 55 -2.43 8.43 -5.22
C ASN A 55 -2.99 7.14 -5.85
N ILE A 56 -2.37 6.01 -5.55
CA ILE A 56 -2.80 4.69 -6.00
C ILE A 56 -2.93 3.79 -4.78
N ALA A 57 -4.06 3.12 -4.64
CA ALA A 57 -4.25 2.13 -3.59
C ALA A 57 -3.59 0.80 -3.99
N VAL A 58 -2.82 0.22 -3.08
CA VAL A 58 -2.26 -1.12 -3.22
C VAL A 58 -2.86 -2.00 -2.14
N PHE A 59 -3.51 -3.08 -2.55
CA PHE A 59 -4.14 -4.05 -1.67
C PHE A 59 -3.40 -5.38 -1.73
N GLY A 60 -2.98 -5.88 -0.57
CA GLY A 60 -2.45 -7.24 -0.42
C GLY A 60 -3.56 -8.17 0.08
N LEU A 61 -3.89 -9.18 -0.73
CA LEU A 61 -4.95 -10.13 -0.44
C LEU A 61 -4.36 -11.42 0.11
N ASP A 62 -5.05 -11.99 1.10
CA ASP A 62 -4.72 -13.31 1.62
C ASP A 62 -5.41 -14.39 0.77
N GLY A 63 -5.11 -14.50 -0.51
CA GLY A 63 -5.77 -15.35 -1.51
C GLY A 63 -5.87 -16.84 -1.16
N ARG A 64 -6.43 -17.16 0.01
CA ARG A 64 -6.70 -18.52 0.46
C ARG A 64 -8.09 -18.95 0.00
N ASP A 65 -8.16 -20.07 -0.72
CA ASP A 65 -9.41 -20.68 -1.23
C ASP A 65 -10.39 -21.13 -0.11
N ASP A 66 -9.95 -21.12 1.16
CA ASP A 66 -10.70 -21.66 2.31
C ASP A 66 -11.34 -20.58 3.20
N ILE A 67 -11.26 -19.31 2.83
CA ILE A 67 -11.87 -18.20 3.57
C ILE A 67 -12.93 -17.53 2.70
N ASP A 68 -14.18 -17.48 3.21
CA ASP A 68 -15.24 -16.65 2.61
C ASP A 68 -14.84 -15.17 2.77
N GLY A 69 -14.55 -14.49 1.64
CA GLY A 69 -14.24 -13.07 1.56
C GLY A 69 -12.74 -12.75 1.49
N ASP A 70 -12.39 -11.85 0.59
CA ASP A 70 -11.00 -11.38 0.37
C ASP A 70 -10.72 -10.10 1.17
N ARG A 71 -10.48 -10.21 2.47
CA ARG A 71 -10.03 -9.04 3.23
C ARG A 71 -8.64 -8.60 2.81
N SER A 72 -8.47 -7.29 2.61
CA SER A 72 -7.15 -6.74 2.34
C SER A 72 -6.33 -6.64 3.64
N ASP A 73 -5.42 -7.59 3.83
CA ASP A 73 -4.54 -7.60 5.02
C ASP A 73 -3.40 -6.59 4.93
N THR A 74 -3.13 -6.07 3.75
CA THR A 74 -2.24 -4.94 3.49
C THR A 74 -3.01 -3.88 2.71
N ILE A 75 -2.99 -2.65 3.22
CA ILE A 75 -3.51 -1.47 2.54
C ILE A 75 -2.39 -0.44 2.50
N MET A 76 -1.94 -0.08 1.31
CA MET A 76 -0.87 0.88 1.12
C MET A 76 -1.30 1.93 0.11
N LEU A 77 -1.06 3.19 0.43
CA LEU A 77 -1.22 4.31 -0.49
C LEU A 77 0.15 4.64 -1.07
N VAL A 78 0.32 4.47 -2.35
CA VAL A 78 1.51 4.92 -3.06
C VAL A 78 1.24 6.26 -3.69
N THR A 79 1.96 7.26 -3.21
CA THR A 79 1.82 8.66 -3.64
C THR A 79 3.04 9.09 -4.41
N VAL A 80 2.81 9.71 -5.53
CA VAL A 80 3.90 10.24 -6.35
C VAL A 80 3.69 11.71 -6.64
N ASN A 81 4.69 12.50 -6.30
CA ASN A 81 4.72 13.92 -6.61
C ASN A 81 5.49 14.16 -7.92
N TYR A 82 4.81 14.68 -8.91
CA TYR A 82 5.34 14.91 -10.27
C TYR A 82 6.34 16.05 -10.38
N LYS A 83 6.23 17.01 -9.47
CA LYS A 83 7.12 18.18 -9.46
C LYS A 83 8.47 17.83 -8.90
N THR A 84 8.46 17.04 -7.81
CA THR A 84 9.70 16.70 -7.08
C THR A 84 10.29 15.37 -7.47
N GLY A 85 9.50 14.47 -8.05
CA GLY A 85 9.90 13.08 -8.33
C GLY A 85 9.89 12.17 -7.10
N ASN A 86 9.40 12.66 -5.95
CA ASN A 86 9.37 11.88 -4.72
C ASN A 86 8.23 10.86 -4.73
N VAL A 87 8.51 9.70 -4.20
CA VAL A 87 7.55 8.61 -3.98
C VAL A 87 7.41 8.35 -2.50
N LYS A 88 6.17 8.22 -2.05
CA LYS A 88 5.85 7.90 -0.66
C LYS A 88 4.98 6.66 -0.61
N ALA A 89 5.29 5.76 0.32
CA ALA A 89 4.50 4.58 0.62
C ALA A 89 3.89 4.73 2.01
N THR A 90 2.58 4.97 2.08
CA THR A 90 1.87 5.13 3.35
C THR A 90 1.03 3.90 3.62
N SER A 91 1.36 3.13 4.66
CA SER A 91 0.53 2.02 5.13
C SER A 91 -0.66 2.53 5.89
N LEU A 92 -1.84 2.03 5.54
CA LEU A 92 -3.07 2.24 6.31
C LEU A 92 -3.32 0.99 7.16
N MET A 93 -3.46 1.19 8.47
CA MET A 93 -3.67 0.09 9.40
C MET A 93 -5.01 -0.57 9.12
N ARG A 94 -5.01 -1.87 8.81
CA ARG A 94 -6.21 -2.63 8.37
C ARG A 94 -7.35 -2.64 9.38
N ASP A 95 -7.04 -2.50 10.66
CA ASP A 95 -8.01 -2.50 11.77
C ASP A 95 -8.51 -1.09 12.12
N LEU A 96 -8.11 -0.04 11.35
CA LEU A 96 -8.58 1.33 11.54
C LEU A 96 -10.10 1.39 11.40
N MET A 97 -10.76 1.96 12.42
CA MET A 97 -12.20 2.20 12.39
C MET A 97 -12.54 3.35 11.46
N VAL A 98 -13.37 3.07 10.46
CA VAL A 98 -13.80 4.02 9.43
C VAL A 98 -15.28 3.84 9.11
N LYS A 99 -15.88 4.82 8.44
CA LYS A 99 -17.19 4.68 7.80
C LYS A 99 -17.02 3.90 6.49
N ILE A 100 -17.78 2.82 6.32
CA ILE A 100 -17.91 2.10 5.04
C ILE A 100 -19.27 2.48 4.45
N PRO A 101 -19.33 3.14 3.27
CA PRO A 101 -20.58 3.68 2.72
C PRO A 101 -21.58 2.60 2.33
N GLU A 102 -21.10 1.47 1.85
CA GLU A 102 -21.90 0.28 1.53
C GLU A 102 -21.34 -0.93 2.25
N GLY A 103 -21.53 -0.97 3.57
CA GLY A 103 -21.07 -2.05 4.42
C GLY A 103 -21.96 -3.31 4.28
N LYS A 104 -21.92 -4.16 5.30
CA LYS A 104 -22.71 -5.38 5.31
C LYS A 104 -24.20 -5.08 5.08
N GLU A 105 -24.84 -5.85 4.20
CA GLU A 105 -26.26 -5.68 3.79
C GLU A 105 -26.53 -4.36 3.01
N ASN A 106 -25.51 -3.81 2.32
CA ASN A 106 -25.58 -2.56 1.55
C ASN A 106 -26.06 -1.36 2.40
N SER A 107 -25.65 -1.32 3.66
CA SER A 107 -25.92 -0.25 4.59
C SER A 107 -24.65 0.43 5.06
N VAL A 108 -24.74 1.71 5.42
CA VAL A 108 -23.61 2.42 6.04
C VAL A 108 -23.23 1.72 7.34
N SER A 109 -21.95 1.38 7.49
CA SER A 109 -21.41 0.80 8.72
C SER A 109 -20.14 1.54 9.18
N TYR A 110 -19.82 1.41 10.48
CA TYR A 110 -18.55 1.85 11.03
C TYR A 110 -17.79 0.62 11.45
N GLU A 111 -16.73 0.30 10.70
CA GLU A 111 -16.04 -0.96 10.82
C GLU A 111 -14.55 -0.83 10.45
N LYS A 112 -13.79 -1.94 10.52
CA LYS A 112 -12.40 -1.98 10.09
C LYS A 112 -12.28 -1.66 8.61
N VAL A 113 -11.33 -0.83 8.25
CA VAL A 113 -11.13 -0.40 6.86
C VAL A 113 -10.92 -1.57 5.87
N ASN A 114 -10.33 -2.68 6.33
CA ASN A 114 -10.11 -3.85 5.47
C ASN A 114 -11.40 -4.61 5.12
N ALA A 115 -12.50 -4.39 5.86
CA ALA A 115 -13.78 -4.99 5.54
C ALA A 115 -14.42 -4.40 4.27
N ALA A 116 -14.06 -3.17 3.89
CA ALA A 116 -14.56 -2.56 2.68
C ALA A 116 -14.20 -3.36 1.41
N TYR A 117 -12.98 -3.93 1.37
CA TYR A 117 -12.57 -4.78 0.25
C TYR A 117 -13.37 -6.07 0.18
N ASP A 118 -13.65 -6.69 1.33
CA ASP A 118 -14.46 -7.90 1.46
C ASP A 118 -15.93 -7.69 1.00
N TYR A 119 -16.50 -6.50 1.28
CA TYR A 119 -17.90 -6.19 0.97
C TYR A 119 -18.15 -5.78 -0.48
N GLY A 120 -17.23 -5.01 -1.08
CA GLY A 120 -17.43 -4.45 -2.41
C GLY A 120 -16.14 -4.34 -3.25
N GLY A 121 -15.14 -5.18 -2.94
CA GLY A 121 -13.90 -5.22 -3.71
C GLY A 121 -13.10 -3.92 -3.68
N PRO A 122 -12.21 -3.72 -4.66
CA PRO A 122 -11.33 -2.58 -4.69
C PRO A 122 -12.08 -1.24 -4.85
N GLU A 123 -13.23 -1.21 -5.51
CA GLU A 123 -14.02 0.01 -5.71
C GLU A 123 -14.55 0.55 -4.38
N LEU A 124 -15.21 -0.28 -3.59
CA LEU A 124 -15.71 0.13 -2.28
C LEU A 124 -14.56 0.45 -1.32
N ALA A 125 -13.45 -0.28 -1.41
CA ALA A 125 -12.26 0.04 -0.61
C ALA A 125 -11.69 1.43 -0.95
N ILE A 126 -11.58 1.79 -2.25
CA ILE A 126 -11.15 3.12 -2.68
C ILE A 126 -12.15 4.19 -2.24
N GLN A 127 -13.44 3.99 -2.46
CA GLN A 127 -14.48 4.92 -2.02
C GLN A 127 -14.39 5.17 -0.51
N THR A 128 -14.24 4.09 0.27
CA THR A 128 -14.06 4.18 1.73
C THR A 128 -12.82 5.03 2.09
N LEU A 129 -11.68 4.80 1.44
CA LEU A 129 -10.47 5.59 1.69
C LEU A 129 -10.64 7.07 1.31
N ASN A 130 -11.25 7.34 0.15
CA ASN A 130 -11.49 8.71 -0.30
C ASN A 130 -12.43 9.47 0.64
N GLU A 131 -13.54 8.86 1.08
CA GLU A 131 -14.49 9.50 2.00
C GLU A 131 -13.90 9.76 3.38
N ASN A 132 -13.16 8.80 3.94
CA ASN A 132 -12.65 8.90 5.30
C ASN A 132 -11.36 9.72 5.45
N LEU A 133 -10.65 9.98 4.34
CA LEU A 133 -9.36 10.66 4.34
C LEU A 133 -9.28 11.79 3.32
N ASP A 134 -10.40 12.19 2.70
CA ASP A 134 -10.48 13.24 1.66
C ASP A 134 -9.49 13.05 0.52
N LEU A 135 -9.27 11.81 0.07
CA LEU A 135 -8.27 11.48 -0.95
C LEU A 135 -8.83 11.60 -2.37
N ASN A 136 -7.95 11.42 -3.36
CA ASN A 136 -8.27 11.42 -4.79
C ASN A 136 -7.82 10.13 -5.47
N ILE A 137 -7.93 9.00 -4.79
CA ILE A 137 -7.57 7.71 -5.35
C ILE A 137 -8.55 7.38 -6.47
N SER A 138 -8.03 7.11 -7.67
CA SER A 138 -8.81 6.69 -8.85
C SER A 138 -8.40 5.32 -9.36
N ASP A 139 -7.27 4.81 -8.88
CA ASP A 139 -6.68 3.59 -9.40
C ASP A 139 -6.18 2.69 -8.28
N TYR A 140 -6.17 1.39 -8.56
CA TYR A 140 -5.71 0.40 -7.61
C TYR A 140 -4.84 -0.68 -8.24
N VAL A 141 -4.19 -1.40 -7.35
CA VAL A 141 -3.50 -2.65 -7.61
C VAL A 141 -3.78 -3.60 -6.47
N SER A 142 -4.27 -4.78 -6.79
CA SER A 142 -4.42 -5.87 -5.84
C SER A 142 -3.48 -7.02 -6.21
N ILE A 143 -2.77 -7.52 -5.22
CA ILE A 143 -1.81 -8.62 -5.35
C ILE A 143 -2.09 -9.68 -4.28
N ASP A 144 -1.96 -10.95 -4.65
CA ASP A 144 -2.01 -12.07 -3.72
C ASP A 144 -0.61 -12.52 -3.28
N PHE A 145 -0.56 -13.46 -2.36
CA PHE A 145 0.69 -14.03 -1.85
C PHE A 145 1.55 -14.67 -2.93
N LYS A 146 0.93 -15.32 -3.90
CA LYS A 146 1.64 -16.00 -4.99
C LYS A 146 2.30 -15.00 -5.92
N CYS A 147 1.62 -13.88 -6.21
CA CYS A 147 2.20 -12.77 -6.94
C CYS A 147 3.47 -12.25 -6.27
N LEU A 148 3.41 -11.96 -4.96
CA LEU A 148 4.57 -11.47 -4.22
C LEU A 148 5.76 -12.44 -4.32
N VAL A 149 5.49 -13.73 -4.10
CA VAL A 149 6.52 -14.79 -4.16
C VAL A 149 7.15 -14.86 -5.54
N ASP A 150 6.35 -14.91 -6.59
CA ASP A 150 6.83 -15.04 -7.96
C ASP A 150 7.60 -13.79 -8.44
N VAL A 151 7.20 -12.60 -7.98
CA VAL A 151 7.94 -11.34 -8.21
C VAL A 151 9.32 -11.40 -7.59
N VAL A 152 9.39 -11.71 -6.30
CA VAL A 152 10.67 -11.73 -5.57
C VAL A 152 11.61 -12.77 -6.16
N ASP A 153 11.11 -13.97 -6.47
CA ASP A 153 11.92 -15.03 -7.06
C ASP A 153 12.44 -14.69 -8.46
N ALA A 154 11.59 -14.06 -9.25
CA ALA A 154 11.98 -13.64 -10.59
C ALA A 154 13.03 -12.52 -10.58
N LEU A 155 13.04 -11.70 -9.52
CA LEU A 155 14.11 -10.74 -9.25
C LEU A 155 15.41 -11.40 -8.73
N GLY A 156 15.42 -12.70 -8.49
CA GLY A 156 16.54 -13.40 -7.86
C GLY A 156 16.66 -13.09 -6.36
N GLY A 157 15.52 -12.88 -5.68
CA GLY A 157 15.43 -12.54 -4.27
C GLY A 157 15.47 -11.04 -4.00
N VAL A 158 15.27 -10.63 -2.76
CA VAL A 158 15.43 -9.26 -2.27
C VAL A 158 16.28 -9.23 -1.01
N GLU A 159 16.97 -8.13 -0.76
CA GLU A 159 17.79 -7.97 0.42
C GLU A 159 16.97 -7.36 1.56
N ILE A 160 16.83 -8.08 2.67
CA ILE A 160 16.15 -7.63 3.88
C ILE A 160 17.03 -7.81 5.11
N ASN A 161 16.71 -7.07 6.18
CA ASN A 161 17.38 -7.19 7.46
C ASN A 161 16.51 -7.97 8.46
N ILE A 162 16.96 -9.14 8.91
CA ILE A 162 16.34 -9.88 10.02
C ILE A 162 16.91 -9.34 11.34
N PRO A 163 16.15 -8.52 12.10
CA PRO A 163 16.74 -7.68 13.15
C PRO A 163 17.21 -8.46 14.38
N ASN A 164 16.62 -9.62 14.68
CA ASN A 164 16.92 -10.38 15.88
C ASN A 164 16.43 -11.83 15.78
N GLU A 165 16.81 -12.66 16.76
CA GLU A 165 16.48 -14.09 16.85
C GLU A 165 14.97 -14.36 16.97
N SER A 166 14.18 -13.47 17.59
CA SER A 166 12.73 -13.64 17.69
C SER A 166 12.07 -13.53 16.32
N VAL A 167 12.42 -12.49 15.53
CA VAL A 167 11.95 -12.34 14.16
C VAL A 167 12.41 -13.50 13.28
N LEU A 168 13.67 -13.94 13.41
CA LEU A 168 14.19 -15.12 12.70
C LEU A 168 13.36 -16.38 12.99
N HIS A 169 13.10 -16.64 14.28
CA HIS A 169 12.33 -17.81 14.71
C HIS A 169 10.92 -17.79 14.12
N TRP A 170 10.19 -16.71 14.30
CA TRP A 170 8.81 -16.62 13.86
C TRP A 170 8.68 -16.54 12.33
N THR A 171 9.59 -15.87 11.63
CA THR A 171 9.65 -15.91 10.17
C THR A 171 9.80 -17.35 9.67
N ASN A 172 10.64 -18.17 10.31
CA ASN A 172 10.80 -19.58 9.96
C ASN A 172 9.54 -20.42 10.21
N GLN A 173 8.74 -20.09 11.23
CA GLN A 173 7.44 -20.74 11.41
C GLN A 173 6.48 -20.40 10.26
N TYR A 174 6.48 -19.14 9.80
CA TYR A 174 5.70 -18.76 8.63
C TYR A 174 6.22 -19.37 7.33
N ILE A 175 7.55 -19.56 7.15
CA ILE A 175 8.11 -20.24 5.97
C ILE A 175 7.56 -21.66 5.85
N MET A 176 7.43 -22.38 6.95
CA MET A 176 6.83 -23.72 6.94
C MET A 176 5.38 -23.69 6.44
N ASP A 177 4.57 -22.79 6.97
CA ASP A 177 3.18 -22.60 6.61
C ASP A 177 2.99 -22.09 5.16
N ASP A 178 3.83 -21.13 4.74
CA ASP A 178 3.75 -20.53 3.40
C ASP A 178 4.26 -21.46 2.29
N ASN A 179 5.25 -22.29 2.58
CA ASN A 179 5.67 -23.36 1.66
C ASN A 179 4.50 -24.28 1.31
N ASP A 180 3.74 -24.72 2.33
CA ASP A 180 2.59 -25.60 2.12
C ASP A 180 1.49 -24.87 1.33
N LYS A 181 1.19 -23.61 1.66
CA LYS A 181 0.14 -22.82 1.01
C LYS A 181 0.44 -22.47 -0.46
N VAL A 182 1.68 -22.13 -0.76
CA VAL A 182 2.11 -21.74 -2.11
C VAL A 182 2.55 -22.95 -2.94
N GLY A 183 2.75 -24.12 -2.31
CA GLY A 183 3.22 -25.33 -2.96
C GLY A 183 4.71 -25.27 -3.33
N LYS A 184 5.54 -24.66 -2.47
CA LYS A 184 6.99 -24.55 -2.61
C LYS A 184 7.71 -25.29 -1.47
N SER A 185 9.05 -25.29 -1.50
CA SER A 185 9.90 -25.95 -0.51
C SER A 185 11.17 -25.14 -0.25
N ASP A 186 11.00 -23.86 0.06
CA ASP A 186 12.10 -22.96 0.32
C ASP A 186 12.76 -23.27 1.68
N PRO A 187 14.07 -23.12 1.81
CA PRO A 187 14.78 -23.38 3.05
C PRO A 187 14.46 -22.34 4.14
N PHE A 188 14.66 -22.73 5.40
CA PHE A 188 14.62 -21.79 6.52
C PHE A 188 15.79 -20.82 6.48
N LEU A 189 15.56 -19.61 7.02
CA LEU A 189 16.62 -18.65 7.31
C LEU A 189 17.49 -19.18 8.46
N THR A 190 18.82 -18.99 8.36
CA THR A 190 19.77 -19.57 9.32
C THR A 190 20.46 -18.53 10.21
N GLN A 191 20.31 -17.25 9.91
CA GLN A 191 20.99 -16.17 10.64
C GLN A 191 20.18 -14.87 10.65
N THR A 192 20.48 -14.02 11.61
CA THR A 192 20.02 -12.62 11.65
C THR A 192 20.88 -11.72 10.78
N GLY A 193 20.48 -10.45 10.61
CA GLY A 193 21.21 -9.46 9.83
C GLY A 193 20.73 -9.40 8.37
N VAL A 194 21.46 -8.60 7.58
CA VAL A 194 21.14 -8.36 6.17
C VAL A 194 21.45 -9.57 5.33
N GLN A 195 20.49 -10.03 4.55
CA GLN A 195 20.63 -11.20 3.68
C GLN A 195 19.64 -11.17 2.52
N THR A 196 20.01 -11.82 1.40
CA THR A 196 19.08 -12.01 0.29
C THR A 196 18.11 -13.14 0.61
N VAL A 197 16.81 -12.88 0.46
CA VAL A 197 15.73 -13.83 0.74
C VAL A 197 14.97 -14.19 -0.51
N THR A 198 14.42 -15.40 -0.55
CA THR A 198 13.52 -15.89 -1.62
C THR A 198 12.12 -15.30 -1.48
N GLY A 199 11.25 -15.58 -2.46
CA GLY A 199 9.86 -15.11 -2.41
C GLY A 199 9.08 -15.62 -1.20
N ILE A 200 9.19 -16.90 -0.86
CA ILE A 200 8.57 -17.48 0.35
C ILE A 200 9.12 -16.83 1.63
N GLN A 201 10.43 -16.66 1.72
CA GLN A 201 11.05 -16.02 2.89
C GLN A 201 10.63 -14.55 3.04
N ALA A 202 10.51 -13.82 1.94
CA ALA A 202 10.02 -12.45 1.92
C ALA A 202 8.54 -12.35 2.32
N LEU A 203 7.69 -13.25 1.78
CA LEU A 203 6.28 -13.35 2.17
C LEU A 203 6.14 -13.62 3.67
N SER A 204 6.88 -14.61 4.18
CA SER A 204 6.86 -15.01 5.58
C SER A 204 7.30 -13.88 6.50
N PHE A 205 8.33 -13.12 6.11
CA PHE A 205 8.76 -11.92 6.82
C PHE A 205 7.68 -10.81 6.83
N CYS A 206 6.95 -10.63 5.73
CA CYS A 206 5.82 -9.70 5.65
C CYS A 206 4.63 -10.10 6.52
N ARG A 207 4.42 -11.39 6.76
CA ARG A 207 3.29 -11.94 7.52
C ARG A 207 3.58 -12.06 9.02
N GLU A 208 4.84 -12.12 9.39
CA GLU A 208 5.28 -12.31 10.77
C GLU A 208 4.75 -11.17 11.68
N ARG A 209 4.20 -11.53 12.85
CA ARG A 209 3.62 -10.61 13.84
C ARG A 209 3.75 -11.10 15.29
N TYR A 210 4.31 -12.29 15.53
CA TYR A 210 4.41 -12.88 16.87
C TYR A 210 5.64 -12.41 17.64
N SER A 211 6.66 -11.90 16.94
CA SER A 211 7.85 -11.35 17.60
C SER A 211 7.62 -9.96 18.18
N ASP A 212 6.60 -9.22 17.68
CA ASP A 212 6.34 -7.84 18.03
C ASP A 212 4.84 -7.46 17.87
N ASN A 213 4.49 -6.55 16.99
CA ASN A 213 3.11 -6.05 16.84
C ASN A 213 2.76 -5.78 15.36
N ASP A 214 1.50 -5.42 15.13
CA ASP A 214 0.99 -5.15 13.78
C ASP A 214 1.66 -3.93 13.11
N TYR A 215 2.17 -2.98 13.88
CA TYR A 215 2.93 -1.84 13.36
C TYR A 215 4.26 -2.28 12.74
N MET A 216 4.97 -3.18 13.41
CA MET A 216 6.22 -3.74 12.88
C MET A 216 5.96 -4.63 11.67
N ARG A 217 4.81 -5.32 11.61
CA ARG A 217 4.42 -6.06 10.40
C ARG A 217 4.26 -5.11 9.21
N THR A 218 3.52 -4.00 9.34
CA THR A 218 3.36 -3.03 8.23
C THR A 218 4.68 -2.39 7.82
N LYS A 219 5.62 -2.21 8.75
CA LYS A 219 6.99 -1.79 8.47
C LYS A 219 7.71 -2.79 7.58
N ARG A 220 7.69 -4.08 7.93
CA ARG A 220 8.29 -5.16 7.13
C ARG A 220 7.68 -5.22 5.73
N GLN A 221 6.37 -5.04 5.60
CA GLN A 221 5.70 -4.99 4.30
C GLN A 221 6.22 -3.83 3.44
N ARG A 222 6.37 -2.62 4.02
CA ARG A 222 6.95 -1.48 3.30
C ARG A 222 8.40 -1.73 2.91
N GLU A 223 9.22 -2.29 3.80
CA GLU A 223 10.62 -2.66 3.52
C GLU A 223 10.70 -3.59 2.31
N VAL A 224 9.95 -4.69 2.31
CA VAL A 224 9.96 -5.64 1.18
C VAL A 224 9.47 -4.97 -0.11
N PHE A 225 8.40 -4.18 -0.05
CA PHE A 225 7.91 -3.41 -1.20
C PHE A 225 8.98 -2.48 -1.75
N GLU A 226 9.66 -1.74 -0.89
CA GLU A 226 10.75 -0.84 -1.27
C GLU A 226 11.91 -1.59 -1.93
N LYS A 227 12.35 -2.74 -1.35
CA LYS A 227 13.43 -3.55 -1.91
C LYS A 227 13.08 -4.15 -3.27
N ILE A 228 11.83 -4.58 -3.45
CA ILE A 228 11.31 -4.98 -4.76
C ILE A 228 11.43 -3.81 -5.73
N ALA A 229 10.91 -2.64 -5.36
CA ALA A 229 10.96 -1.45 -6.19
C ALA A 229 12.39 -1.07 -6.58
N GLN A 230 13.31 -0.98 -5.60
CA GLN A 230 14.73 -0.67 -5.84
C GLN A 230 15.38 -1.65 -6.81
N LYS A 231 15.16 -2.95 -6.61
CA LYS A 231 15.74 -3.99 -7.44
C LYS A 231 15.20 -3.94 -8.86
N LEU A 232 13.92 -3.66 -9.00
CA LEU A 232 13.27 -3.44 -10.28
C LEU A 232 13.86 -2.24 -11.03
N PHE A 233 14.18 -1.14 -10.34
CA PHE A 233 14.77 0.06 -10.96
C PHE A 233 16.21 -0.12 -11.43
N ASN A 234 16.95 -0.97 -10.76
CA ASN A 234 18.38 -1.19 -11.03
C ASN A 234 18.65 -2.37 -11.96
N SER A 235 17.61 -3.02 -12.48
CA SER A 235 17.77 -4.22 -13.32
C SER A 235 17.32 -3.99 -14.77
N ASP A 236 18.00 -4.68 -15.71
CA ASP A 236 17.59 -4.77 -17.13
C ASP A 236 16.32 -5.63 -17.33
N ILE A 237 15.63 -5.96 -16.26
CA ILE A 237 14.43 -6.81 -16.19
C ILE A 237 13.28 -6.28 -17.05
N PHE A 238 13.27 -4.99 -17.41
CA PHE A 238 12.33 -4.43 -18.38
C PHE A 238 12.27 -5.15 -19.73
N THR A 239 13.26 -5.99 -20.02
CA THR A 239 13.36 -6.78 -21.25
C THR A 239 13.00 -8.26 -21.08
N ASP A 240 12.81 -8.75 -19.85
CA ASP A 240 12.52 -10.17 -19.60
C ASP A 240 11.01 -10.47 -19.59
N LEU A 241 10.54 -10.93 -20.75
CA LEU A 241 9.17 -11.38 -21.02
C LEU A 241 8.69 -12.54 -20.14
N SER A 242 9.64 -13.34 -19.63
CA SER A 242 9.28 -14.55 -18.86
C SER A 242 8.71 -14.20 -17.49
N LEU A 243 9.16 -13.10 -16.91
CA LEU A 243 8.69 -12.58 -15.65
C LEU A 243 7.21 -12.19 -15.68
N LEU A 244 6.83 -11.55 -16.77
CA LEU A 244 5.48 -11.06 -17.00
C LEU A 244 4.42 -12.16 -17.02
N GLY A 245 4.70 -13.22 -17.76
CA GLY A 245 3.79 -14.35 -17.86
C GLY A 245 3.55 -15.07 -16.55
N LYS A 246 4.48 -14.97 -15.59
CA LYS A 246 4.37 -15.62 -14.27
C LYS A 246 3.56 -14.82 -13.28
N VAL A 247 3.70 -13.50 -13.30
CA VAL A 247 3.10 -12.62 -12.28
C VAL A 247 1.73 -12.11 -12.67
N TYR A 248 1.54 -11.92 -13.97
CA TYR A 248 0.33 -11.41 -14.56
C TYR A 248 -1.00 -12.04 -14.06
N PRO A 249 -1.13 -13.38 -13.95
CA PRO A 249 -2.36 -14.02 -13.53
C PRO A 249 -2.83 -13.64 -12.10
N TYR A 250 -1.95 -13.06 -11.31
CA TYR A 250 -2.17 -12.77 -9.88
C TYR A 250 -2.31 -11.29 -9.55
N VAL A 251 -2.23 -10.40 -10.57
CA VAL A 251 -2.39 -8.95 -10.40
C VAL A 251 -3.73 -8.51 -10.94
N GLN A 252 -4.53 -7.87 -10.09
CA GLN A 252 -5.73 -7.16 -10.50
C GLN A 252 -5.47 -5.65 -10.43
N THR A 253 -5.86 -4.90 -11.48
CA THR A 253 -5.63 -3.45 -11.50
C THR A 253 -6.60 -2.73 -12.43
N SER A 254 -7.02 -1.52 -12.04
CA SER A 254 -7.81 -0.61 -12.87
C SER A 254 -6.99 0.10 -13.95
N LEU A 255 -5.67 0.03 -13.84
CA LEU A 255 -4.75 0.81 -14.67
C LEU A 255 -4.73 0.32 -16.13
N PRO A 256 -5.05 1.18 -17.12
CA PRO A 256 -5.03 0.78 -18.50
C PRO A 256 -3.62 0.44 -19.00
N LEU A 257 -3.45 -0.72 -19.59
CA LEU A 257 -2.14 -1.20 -20.10
C LEU A 257 -1.45 -0.21 -21.05
N LYS A 258 -2.22 0.47 -21.91
CA LYS A 258 -1.65 1.47 -22.84
C LYS A 258 -0.98 2.66 -22.12
N ASP A 259 -1.43 2.96 -20.91
CA ASP A 259 -0.88 4.04 -20.09
C ASP A 259 0.34 3.56 -19.28
N MET A 260 0.42 2.24 -19.04
CA MET A 260 1.48 1.57 -18.30
C MET A 260 2.88 1.80 -18.87
N THR A 261 3.08 1.63 -20.20
CA THR A 261 4.39 1.83 -20.84
C THR A 261 4.84 3.31 -20.82
N GLY A 262 3.89 4.24 -20.88
CA GLY A 262 4.15 5.68 -20.74
C GLY A 262 4.61 6.04 -19.32
N TYR A 263 4.09 5.36 -18.35
CA TYR A 263 4.40 5.52 -16.94
C TYR A 263 5.81 5.00 -16.59
N ALA A 264 6.17 3.81 -17.09
CA ALA A 264 7.50 3.24 -16.89
C ALA A 264 8.60 4.17 -17.41
N LYS A 265 8.47 4.66 -18.66
CA LYS A 265 9.46 5.56 -19.26
C LYS A 265 9.66 6.85 -18.50
N THR A 266 8.61 7.36 -17.86
CA THR A 266 8.73 8.61 -17.11
C THR A 266 9.37 8.43 -15.77
N PHE A 267 9.03 7.34 -15.08
CA PHE A 267 9.67 7.02 -13.82
C PHE A 267 11.19 6.84 -13.99
N MET A 268 11.61 6.17 -15.05
CA MET A 268 13.04 6.04 -15.38
C MET A 268 13.71 7.40 -15.62
N SER A 269 12.94 8.45 -15.95
CA SER A 269 13.44 9.81 -16.17
C SER A 269 13.43 10.71 -14.94
N LEU A 270 12.97 10.20 -13.77
CA LEU A 270 12.98 10.97 -12.51
C LEU A 270 14.41 11.02 -11.94
N ASN A 271 14.84 12.23 -11.57
CA ASN A 271 16.18 12.47 -11.05
C ASN A 271 16.34 12.10 -9.55
N SER A 272 15.23 11.95 -8.82
CA SER A 272 15.21 11.52 -7.42
C SER A 272 14.41 10.22 -7.32
N LYS A 273 14.96 9.24 -6.62
CA LYS A 273 14.37 7.91 -6.39
C LYS A 273 14.31 7.63 -4.88
N THR A 274 13.85 8.61 -4.11
CA THR A 274 13.65 8.40 -2.67
C THR A 274 12.29 7.78 -2.43
N PHE A 275 12.26 6.77 -1.58
CA PHE A 275 11.04 6.18 -1.04
C PHE A 275 10.96 6.55 0.43
N ASP A 276 9.93 7.32 0.78
CA ASP A 276 9.65 7.64 2.17
C ASP A 276 8.49 6.77 2.65
N GLY A 277 8.70 6.04 3.74
CA GLY A 277 7.69 5.15 4.34
C GLY A 277 6.95 5.82 5.49
N TYR A 278 5.62 5.78 5.46
CA TYR A 278 4.75 6.33 6.50
C TYR A 278 3.67 5.35 6.92
N ARG A 279 2.96 5.67 8.02
CA ARG A 279 1.84 4.90 8.54
C ARG A 279 0.72 5.81 9.06
N VAL A 280 -0.51 5.41 8.83
CA VAL A 280 -1.73 6.05 9.34
C VAL A 280 -2.65 4.95 9.89
N PRO A 281 -3.30 5.17 11.07
CA PRO A 281 -3.15 6.34 11.94
C PRO A 281 -1.79 6.40 12.62
N LEU A 282 -1.44 7.58 13.13
CA LEU A 282 -0.21 7.83 13.88
C LEU A 282 -0.33 7.27 15.31
N ASP A 283 0.81 6.89 15.91
CA ASP A 283 0.84 6.29 17.26
C ASP A 283 0.17 7.13 18.35
N ASP A 284 0.43 8.44 18.37
CA ASP A 284 -0.10 9.35 19.40
C ASP A 284 -1.51 9.85 19.09
N TYR A 285 -2.10 9.43 17.96
CA TYR A 285 -3.41 9.90 17.47
C TYR A 285 -4.38 8.76 17.22
N SER A 286 -4.11 7.61 17.84
CA SER A 286 -4.97 6.43 17.79
C SER A 286 -4.72 5.53 19.00
N HIS A 287 -5.71 4.72 19.35
CA HIS A 287 -5.61 3.72 20.41
C HIS A 287 -6.39 2.46 20.03
N GLY A 288 -6.02 1.33 20.67
CA GLY A 288 -6.77 0.09 20.51
C GLY A 288 -7.95 0.06 21.48
N ASP A 289 -9.15 -0.33 21.00
CA ASP A 289 -10.32 -0.50 21.85
C ASP A 289 -11.17 -1.70 21.42
N MET A 290 -11.95 -2.23 22.39
CA MET A 290 -12.90 -3.33 22.19
C MET A 290 -14.32 -2.77 22.10
N ILE A 291 -14.92 -2.78 20.92
CA ILE A 291 -16.28 -2.30 20.68
C ILE A 291 -17.14 -3.51 20.29
N ASP A 292 -18.18 -3.79 21.08
CA ASP A 292 -19.10 -4.93 20.88
C ASP A 292 -18.37 -6.28 20.71
N GLY A 293 -17.26 -6.47 21.44
CA GLY A 293 -16.47 -7.69 21.42
C GLY A 293 -15.51 -7.83 20.24
N VAL A 294 -15.37 -6.80 19.42
CA VAL A 294 -14.43 -6.71 18.29
C VAL A 294 -13.34 -5.68 18.61
N TRP A 295 -12.08 -6.03 18.38
CA TRP A 295 -10.97 -5.11 18.56
C TRP A 295 -10.83 -4.17 17.35
N TYR A 296 -10.70 -2.88 17.61
CA TYR A 296 -10.49 -1.84 16.61
C TYR A 296 -9.25 -0.99 16.94
N LEU A 297 -8.62 -0.46 15.93
CA LEU A 297 -7.73 0.68 16.04
C LEU A 297 -8.57 1.94 15.83
N VAL A 298 -8.85 2.65 16.92
CA VAL A 298 -9.71 3.83 16.94
C VAL A 298 -8.85 5.07 16.76
N PRO A 299 -9.12 5.95 15.76
CA PRO A 299 -8.43 7.24 15.68
C PRO A 299 -8.95 8.17 16.80
N ASP A 300 -8.06 8.85 17.51
CA ASP A 300 -8.45 9.85 18.53
C ASP A 300 -9.32 10.95 17.89
N THR A 301 -8.91 11.44 16.73
CA THR A 301 -9.78 12.09 15.73
C THR A 301 -9.34 11.63 14.33
N LEU A 302 -10.29 11.28 13.49
CA LEU A 302 -9.98 10.91 12.10
C LEU A 302 -9.51 12.16 11.31
N ALA A 303 -10.07 13.32 11.64
CA ALA A 303 -9.70 14.59 11.02
C ALA A 303 -8.24 14.96 11.22
N ASP A 304 -7.68 14.77 12.42
CA ASP A 304 -6.26 15.04 12.69
C ASP A 304 -5.35 14.11 11.90
N ASN A 305 -5.69 12.81 11.86
CA ASN A 305 -4.96 11.83 11.06
C ASN A 305 -4.99 12.17 9.55
N ALA A 306 -6.13 12.65 9.03
CA ALA A 306 -6.25 13.10 7.65
C ALA A 306 -5.40 14.35 7.38
N ILE A 307 -5.39 15.34 8.29
CA ILE A 307 -4.55 16.54 8.15
C ILE A 307 -3.06 16.17 8.06
N VAL A 308 -2.61 15.30 8.96
CA VAL A 308 -1.20 14.86 8.94
C VAL A 308 -0.91 14.05 7.67
N LEU A 309 -1.81 13.16 7.26
CA LEU A 309 -1.68 12.43 6.01
C LEU A 309 -1.53 13.39 4.82
N HIS A 310 -2.38 14.40 4.70
CA HIS A 310 -2.30 15.37 3.61
C HIS A 310 -0.98 16.17 3.61
N LYS A 311 -0.44 16.50 4.80
CA LYS A 311 0.90 17.09 4.89
C LYS A 311 2.00 16.13 4.45
N ILE A 312 1.87 14.85 4.78
CA ILE A 312 2.77 13.80 4.27
C ILE A 312 2.71 13.77 2.74
N LEU A 313 1.52 13.68 2.16
CA LEU A 313 1.34 13.45 0.72
C LEU A 313 1.68 14.68 -0.12
N TYR A 314 1.20 15.85 0.30
CA TYR A 314 1.20 17.09 -0.51
C TYR A 314 2.17 18.16 0.00
N GLY A 315 2.79 17.96 1.16
CA GLY A 315 3.71 18.90 1.81
C GLY A 315 3.04 19.79 2.86
N ASN A 316 3.86 20.41 3.70
CA ASN A 316 3.42 21.26 4.81
C ASN A 316 2.56 22.44 4.36
N ASP A 317 2.82 22.97 3.17
CA ASP A 317 2.14 24.13 2.59
C ASP A 317 0.92 23.74 1.73
N SER A 318 0.40 22.53 1.90
CA SER A 318 -0.75 22.03 1.10
C SER A 318 -2.02 22.86 1.25
N GLY A 319 -2.16 23.62 2.34
CA GLY A 319 -3.36 24.39 2.66
C GLY A 319 -4.61 23.53 2.86
N TYR A 320 -4.44 22.25 3.09
CA TYR A 320 -5.56 21.31 3.25
C TYR A 320 -6.36 21.61 4.52
N THR A 321 -7.66 21.59 4.36
CA THR A 321 -8.66 21.62 5.44
C THR A 321 -9.65 20.48 5.21
N PRO A 322 -9.97 19.68 6.23
CA PRO A 322 -10.93 18.58 6.12
C PRO A 322 -12.27 19.06 5.57
N SER A 323 -12.90 18.24 4.73
CA SER A 323 -14.26 18.50 4.25
C SER A 323 -15.28 18.38 5.38
N ASP A 324 -16.44 19.01 5.19
CA ASP A 324 -17.56 18.89 6.14
C ASP A 324 -18.01 17.44 6.33
N ASP A 325 -17.87 16.60 5.29
CA ASP A 325 -18.26 15.19 5.35
C ASP A 325 -17.26 14.38 6.14
N LEU A 326 -15.95 14.58 5.95
CA LEU A 326 -14.92 14.00 6.81
C LEU A 326 -15.09 14.43 8.27
N MET A 327 -15.36 15.70 8.53
CA MET A 327 -15.59 16.18 9.90
C MET A 327 -16.77 15.46 10.55
N LYS A 328 -17.90 15.27 9.84
CA LYS A 328 -19.05 14.50 10.34
C LYS A 328 -18.70 13.04 10.65
N ILE A 329 -17.92 12.40 9.76
CA ILE A 329 -17.46 11.02 9.96
C ILE A 329 -16.58 10.95 11.22
N SER A 330 -15.61 11.85 11.34
CA SER A 330 -14.70 11.95 12.48
C SER A 330 -15.46 12.13 13.81
N ASP A 331 -16.41 13.08 13.86
CA ASP A 331 -17.22 13.34 15.05
C ASP A 331 -18.17 12.17 15.38
N THR A 332 -18.65 11.43 14.36
CA THR A 332 -19.47 10.24 14.58
C THR A 332 -18.66 9.10 15.21
N ILE A 333 -17.46 8.84 14.70
CA ILE A 333 -16.54 7.84 15.28
C ILE A 333 -16.22 8.24 16.72
N ALA A 334 -15.84 9.49 16.97
CA ALA A 334 -15.56 9.99 18.30
C ALA A 334 -16.76 9.84 19.26
N GLY A 335 -17.98 10.11 18.78
CA GLY A 335 -19.20 9.94 19.56
C GLY A 335 -19.49 8.48 19.94
N GLN A 336 -19.14 7.52 19.08
CA GLN A 336 -19.32 6.09 19.34
C GLN A 336 -18.25 5.50 20.26
N THR A 337 -17.05 6.08 20.27
CA THR A 337 -15.87 5.54 20.95
C THR A 337 -15.43 6.36 22.18
N GLY A 338 -16.11 7.46 22.49
CA GLY A 338 -15.71 8.36 23.56
C GLY A 338 -14.47 9.21 23.26
N GLY A 339 -14.12 9.32 21.96
CA GLY A 339 -13.00 10.10 21.47
C GLY A 339 -13.23 11.61 21.50
N LYS A 340 -12.29 12.34 20.88
CA LYS A 340 -12.35 13.81 20.77
C LYS A 340 -13.04 14.22 19.48
N THR A 341 -13.85 15.26 19.53
CA THR A 341 -14.49 15.89 18.36
C THR A 341 -13.67 17.08 17.85
N GLY A 342 -13.86 17.41 16.57
CA GLY A 342 -13.19 18.53 15.95
C GLY A 342 -11.72 18.27 15.63
N ILE A 343 -10.98 19.34 15.35
CA ILE A 343 -9.53 19.32 15.10
C ILE A 343 -8.82 19.65 16.40
N THR A 344 -7.89 18.80 16.82
CA THR A 344 -7.18 18.95 18.11
C THR A 344 -5.70 19.29 17.95
N ILE A 345 -5.15 19.16 16.74
CA ILE A 345 -3.75 19.48 16.45
C ILE A 345 -3.57 20.95 15.98
N ASP A 346 -2.35 21.43 16.08
CA ASP A 346 -1.95 22.72 15.49
C ASP A 346 -1.73 22.55 13.98
N THR A 347 -2.76 22.91 13.20
CA THR A 347 -2.72 22.75 11.73
C THR A 347 -1.61 23.55 11.04
N SER A 348 -1.04 24.57 11.72
CA SER A 348 0.10 25.35 11.19
C SER A 348 1.45 24.70 11.42
N ALA A 349 1.55 23.74 12.34
CA ALA A 349 2.80 23.07 12.63
C ALA A 349 3.27 22.17 11.47
N PRO A 350 4.57 22.05 11.23
CA PRO A 350 5.10 21.16 10.19
C PRO A 350 4.86 19.69 10.56
N VAL A 351 4.81 18.82 9.53
CA VAL A 351 4.46 17.40 9.69
C VAL A 351 5.42 16.65 10.62
N GLU A 352 6.69 17.04 10.64
CA GLU A 352 7.74 16.43 11.46
C GLU A 352 7.44 16.52 12.96
N ARG A 353 6.59 17.48 13.38
CA ARG A 353 6.13 17.58 14.77
C ARG A 353 5.24 16.41 15.19
N TYR A 354 4.54 15.80 14.26
CA TYR A 354 3.54 14.74 14.51
C TYR A 354 4.09 13.35 14.23
N LEU A 355 5.22 13.26 13.51
CA LEU A 355 5.84 11.98 13.17
C LEU A 355 6.84 11.58 14.26
N LYS A 356 6.73 10.34 14.72
CA LYS A 356 7.76 9.69 15.53
C LYS A 356 8.69 8.88 14.63
N ASP A 357 9.82 8.44 15.16
CA ASP A 357 10.73 7.52 14.45
C ASP A 357 10.03 6.22 14.02
N SER A 358 8.98 5.81 14.76
CA SER A 358 8.12 4.66 14.42
C SER A 358 7.16 4.92 13.25
N ASP A 359 6.80 6.18 13.00
CA ASP A 359 5.84 6.59 11.97
C ASP A 359 6.53 6.98 10.65
N ASN A 360 7.83 7.34 10.71
CA ASN A 360 8.60 7.85 9.60
C ASN A 360 9.91 7.08 9.47
N GLU A 361 10.12 6.46 8.33
CA GLU A 361 11.37 5.83 7.98
C GLU A 361 11.90 6.47 6.71
N ASN A 362 12.76 7.48 6.88
CA ASN A 362 13.56 7.99 5.80
C ASN A 362 14.67 6.98 5.46
N VAL A 363 14.38 6.08 4.54
CA VAL A 363 15.43 5.29 3.91
C VAL A 363 16.01 6.13 2.77
N VAL A 364 17.01 6.91 3.08
CA VAL A 364 17.84 7.55 2.05
C VAL A 364 18.64 6.43 1.39
N VAL A 365 18.25 6.06 0.18
CA VAL A 365 19.05 5.17 -0.65
C VAL A 365 20.20 5.98 -1.21
N PRO A 366 21.47 5.69 -0.86
CA PRO A 366 22.59 6.28 -1.58
C PRO A 366 22.51 5.80 -3.03
N VAL A 367 22.38 6.73 -3.97
CA VAL A 367 22.66 6.44 -5.36
C VAL A 367 24.16 6.19 -5.41
N GLU A 368 24.60 4.93 -5.46
CA GLU A 368 25.95 4.62 -5.86
C GLU A 368 26.09 5.17 -7.29
N ASP A 369 27.01 6.13 -7.44
CA ASP A 369 27.41 6.64 -8.73
C ASP A 369 27.82 5.42 -9.59
N ALA A 370 27.06 5.13 -10.60
CA ALA A 370 27.43 4.12 -11.58
C ALA A 370 28.68 4.56 -12.33
N PRO A 371 29.66 3.66 -12.58
CA PRO A 371 30.91 3.96 -13.24
C PRO A 371 30.72 4.39 -14.70
#